data_549578478b2276eeefc2520846d16632
#
_entry.id   549578478b2276eeefc2520846d16632
#
_cell.length_a   1.000
_cell.length_b   1.000
_cell.length_c   1.000
_cell.angle_alpha   90.00
_cell.angle_beta   90.00
_cell.angle_gamma   90.00
#
_symmetry.space_group_name_H-M   'P 1'
#
loop_
_entity.id
_entity.type
_entity.pdbx_description
1 polymer ?
#
loop_
_entity_poly.entity_id
_entity_poly.type
_entity_poly.pdbx_seq_one_letter_code
_entity_poly.pdbx_strand_id
1 'polypeptide(L)'
;MSSFLVDLIHLYEKNGYEVQSSLSPLHFPGFDHAYLPFSYIYLNGTIMCRGGGLAISELMFVNCITSIIKPKNIFVIGNSFGWTTLALGLMCPTSRVVAIDVCWRPDETYGIEITNKLGRQIEAEIRAIKAKSPDDVSDVVKNNFKGGIDLVLIDGGHTPQQQTADFTACKSSANETCIYLFHDVINFQMVNSFAEIAAQNNHLISSILFRTPSGMAISYPKEYVGKLSGTVNAFTESDERVRALHSEGRKNISD
;
A
#
# COMPACT_ATOMS: atom_id res chain seq x y z
N MET A 1 20.51 -10.52 -9.26
CA MET A 1 19.57 -10.01 -8.24
C MET A 1 18.18 -10.34 -8.75
N SER A 2 17.43 -11.21 -8.06
CA SER A 2 16.04 -11.49 -8.43
C SER A 2 15.18 -10.24 -8.21
N SER A 3 14.12 -10.08 -9.00
CA SER A 3 13.13 -9.02 -8.75
C SER A 3 12.29 -9.44 -7.54
N PHE A 4 12.07 -8.54 -6.58
CA PHE A 4 11.18 -8.81 -5.43
C PHE A 4 9.80 -9.37 -5.87
N LEU A 5 9.32 -8.97 -7.04
CA LEU A 5 8.04 -9.43 -7.58
C LEU A 5 8.10 -10.92 -7.99
N VAL A 6 9.19 -11.35 -8.61
CA VAL A 6 9.41 -12.78 -8.94
C VAL A 6 9.50 -13.59 -7.66
N ASP A 7 10.24 -13.10 -6.68
CA ASP A 7 10.39 -13.77 -5.38
C ASP A 7 9.05 -13.83 -4.62
N LEU A 8 8.22 -12.77 -4.71
CA LEU A 8 6.88 -12.73 -4.13
C LEU A 8 5.94 -13.79 -4.76
N ILE A 9 5.91 -13.84 -6.09
CA ILE A 9 5.08 -14.82 -6.81
C ILE A 9 5.54 -16.23 -6.46
N HIS A 10 6.84 -16.53 -6.55
CA HIS A 10 7.39 -17.84 -6.19
C HIS A 10 7.12 -18.21 -4.73
N LEU A 11 7.11 -17.23 -3.81
CA LEU A 11 6.80 -17.47 -2.41
C LEU A 11 5.38 -18.03 -2.23
N TYR A 12 4.40 -17.49 -2.96
CA TYR A 12 3.04 -18.01 -2.95
C TYR A 12 2.95 -19.37 -3.64
N GLU A 13 3.50 -19.49 -4.86
CA GLU A 13 3.41 -20.72 -5.68
C GLU A 13 4.02 -21.93 -4.99
N LYS A 14 5.21 -21.82 -4.41
CA LYS A 14 5.86 -22.94 -3.69
C LYS A 14 5.11 -23.37 -2.43
N ASN A 15 4.14 -22.54 -1.96
CA ASN A 15 3.26 -22.88 -0.85
C ASN A 15 1.86 -23.32 -1.30
N GLY A 16 1.66 -23.55 -2.61
CA GLY A 16 0.43 -24.09 -3.19
C GLY A 16 -0.63 -23.05 -3.55
N TYR A 17 -0.26 -21.76 -3.56
CA TYR A 17 -1.17 -20.69 -3.99
C TYR A 17 -0.85 -20.27 -5.43
N GLU A 18 -1.89 -19.97 -6.20
CA GLU A 18 -1.77 -19.30 -7.48
C GLU A 18 -1.99 -17.80 -7.29
N VAL A 19 -1.21 -16.99 -7.99
CA VAL A 19 -1.34 -15.53 -7.94
C VAL A 19 -1.60 -15.00 -9.34
N GLN A 20 -2.63 -14.17 -9.46
CA GLN A 20 -2.90 -13.37 -10.65
C GLN A 20 -2.95 -11.90 -10.26
N SER A 21 -2.35 -11.04 -11.06
CA SER A 21 -2.29 -9.61 -10.79
C SER A 21 -2.29 -8.80 -12.08
N SER A 22 -2.74 -7.57 -12.00
CA SER A 22 -2.62 -6.57 -13.06
C SER A 22 -3.35 -6.89 -14.36
N LEU A 23 -4.57 -7.40 -14.28
CA LEU A 23 -5.47 -7.40 -15.43
C LEU A 23 -5.82 -5.95 -15.80
N SER A 24 -5.79 -5.64 -17.10
CA SER A 24 -6.21 -4.34 -17.59
C SER A 24 -7.73 -4.26 -17.72
N PRO A 25 -8.40 -3.30 -17.07
CA PRO A 25 -9.84 -3.11 -17.23
C PRO A 25 -10.25 -2.80 -18.67
N LEU A 26 -9.34 -2.28 -19.49
CA LEU A 26 -9.61 -1.98 -20.92
C LEU A 26 -9.88 -3.25 -21.74
N HIS A 27 -9.35 -4.39 -21.34
CA HIS A 27 -9.53 -5.67 -22.04
C HIS A 27 -10.75 -6.46 -21.56
N PHE A 28 -11.37 -6.04 -20.47
CA PHE A 28 -12.47 -6.77 -19.83
C PHE A 28 -13.64 -5.84 -19.48
N PRO A 29 -14.28 -5.22 -20.48
CA PRO A 29 -15.44 -4.37 -20.24
C PRO A 29 -16.57 -5.22 -19.61
N GLY A 30 -17.17 -4.73 -18.55
CA GLY A 30 -18.22 -5.43 -17.82
C GLY A 30 -17.76 -6.19 -16.57
N PHE A 31 -16.45 -6.28 -16.31
CA PHE A 31 -15.93 -6.70 -15.01
C PHE A 31 -15.98 -5.55 -14.01
N ASP A 32 -15.90 -5.88 -12.72
CA ASP A 32 -15.72 -4.88 -11.67
C ASP A 32 -14.33 -4.28 -11.77
N HIS A 33 -14.24 -3.09 -12.35
CA HIS A 33 -12.99 -2.41 -12.65
C HIS A 33 -12.17 -2.06 -11.39
N ALA A 34 -12.83 -1.91 -10.23
CA ALA A 34 -12.16 -1.54 -9.00
C ALA A 34 -11.13 -2.58 -8.53
N TYR A 35 -11.34 -3.86 -8.88
CA TYR A 35 -10.48 -4.95 -8.41
C TYR A 35 -9.48 -5.46 -9.45
N LEU A 36 -9.64 -5.13 -10.74
CA LEU A 36 -8.83 -5.73 -11.82
C LEU A 36 -7.32 -5.44 -11.73
N PRO A 37 -6.84 -4.25 -11.33
CA PRO A 37 -5.41 -3.99 -11.22
C PRO A 37 -4.73 -4.67 -10.04
N PHE A 38 -5.50 -5.23 -9.09
CA PHE A 38 -5.01 -5.76 -7.83
C PHE A 38 -4.82 -7.27 -7.87
N SER A 39 -4.19 -7.83 -6.84
CA SER A 39 -3.87 -9.26 -6.83
C SER A 39 -5.06 -10.13 -6.47
N TYR A 40 -5.14 -11.25 -7.17
CA TYR A 40 -6.03 -12.35 -6.86
C TYR A 40 -5.18 -13.52 -6.39
N ILE A 41 -5.55 -14.11 -5.26
CA ILE A 41 -4.87 -15.28 -4.69
C ILE A 41 -5.85 -16.45 -4.67
N TYR A 42 -5.42 -17.57 -5.21
CA TYR A 42 -6.22 -18.80 -5.28
C TYR A 42 -5.55 -19.93 -4.51
N LEU A 43 -6.35 -20.81 -3.97
CA LEU A 43 -5.92 -22.09 -3.42
C LEU A 43 -6.79 -23.19 -4.03
N ASN A 44 -6.18 -24.14 -4.74
CA ASN A 44 -6.88 -25.22 -5.43
C ASN A 44 -8.05 -24.72 -6.32
N GLY A 45 -7.81 -23.66 -7.09
CA GLY A 45 -8.80 -23.04 -7.96
C GLY A 45 -9.89 -22.22 -7.25
N THR A 46 -9.87 -22.15 -5.92
CA THR A 46 -10.80 -21.31 -5.14
C THR A 46 -10.18 -19.95 -4.85
N ILE A 47 -10.92 -18.87 -5.11
CA ILE A 47 -10.48 -17.50 -4.81
C ILE A 47 -10.44 -17.31 -3.30
N MET A 48 -9.26 -17.05 -2.76
CA MET A 48 -9.04 -16.72 -1.36
C MET A 48 -9.03 -15.22 -1.14
N CYS A 49 -8.43 -14.46 -2.07
CA CYS A 49 -8.39 -13.01 -2.05
C CYS A 49 -8.77 -12.45 -3.42
N ARG A 50 -9.66 -11.47 -3.43
CA ARG A 50 -10.09 -10.77 -4.65
C ARG A 50 -9.70 -9.30 -4.54
N GLY A 51 -8.68 -8.91 -5.28
CA GLY A 51 -8.24 -7.52 -5.37
C GLY A 51 -7.64 -6.99 -4.06
N GLY A 52 -6.84 -7.80 -3.36
CA GLY A 52 -6.20 -7.38 -2.12
C GLY A 52 -4.80 -6.81 -2.34
N GLY A 53 -4.47 -5.78 -1.55
CA GLY A 53 -3.16 -5.15 -1.52
C GLY A 53 -2.82 -4.30 -2.74
N LEU A 54 -1.60 -3.84 -2.82
CA LEU A 54 -1.11 -2.92 -3.86
C LEU A 54 -1.03 -3.59 -5.24
N ALA A 55 -1.40 -2.86 -6.28
CA ALA A 55 -1.16 -3.24 -7.66
C ALA A 55 0.36 -3.26 -7.98
N ILE A 56 0.76 -3.93 -9.07
CA ILE A 56 2.19 -4.05 -9.44
C ILE A 56 2.84 -2.67 -9.63
N SER A 57 2.19 -1.73 -10.29
CA SER A 57 2.73 -0.37 -10.47
C SER A 57 2.88 0.39 -9.16
N GLU A 58 2.01 0.14 -8.20
CA GLU A 58 2.08 0.70 -6.85
C GLU A 58 3.22 0.07 -6.05
N LEU A 59 3.39 -1.25 -6.14
CA LEU A 59 4.56 -1.94 -5.57
C LEU A 59 5.87 -1.42 -6.18
N MET A 60 5.91 -1.12 -7.48
CA MET A 60 7.08 -0.52 -8.12
C MET A 60 7.40 0.87 -7.55
N PHE A 61 6.37 1.70 -7.34
CA PHE A 61 6.54 2.99 -6.66
C PHE A 61 7.10 2.81 -5.24
N VAL A 62 6.49 1.92 -4.45
CA VAL A 62 6.93 1.64 -3.08
C VAL A 62 8.36 1.11 -3.05
N ASN A 63 8.75 0.24 -4.01
CA ASN A 63 10.12 -0.24 -4.13
C ASN A 63 11.13 0.89 -4.41
N CYS A 64 10.78 1.85 -5.25
CA CYS A 64 11.61 3.04 -5.46
C CYS A 64 11.80 3.84 -4.16
N ILE A 65 10.72 4.09 -3.43
CA ILE A 65 10.77 4.82 -2.17
C ILE A 65 11.62 4.07 -1.13
N THR A 66 11.33 2.80 -0.90
CA THR A 66 12.04 1.97 0.11
C THR A 66 13.52 1.78 -0.20
N SER A 67 13.88 1.71 -1.49
CA SER A 67 15.29 1.64 -1.92
C SER A 67 16.08 2.91 -1.56
N ILE A 68 15.42 4.07 -1.53
CA ILE A 68 16.04 5.35 -1.18
C ILE A 68 16.12 5.54 0.32
N ILE A 69 15.01 5.28 1.06
CA ILE A 69 14.91 5.60 2.48
C ILE A 69 15.43 4.48 3.39
N LYS A 70 15.38 3.22 2.94
CA LYS A 70 15.79 2.01 3.68
C LYS A 70 15.17 1.97 5.08
N PRO A 71 13.83 1.92 5.18
CA PRO A 71 13.13 1.96 6.46
C PRO A 71 13.49 0.74 7.30
N LYS A 72 13.64 0.90 8.63
CA LYS A 72 13.87 -0.20 9.56
C LYS A 72 12.57 -0.75 10.13
N ASN A 73 11.62 0.12 10.41
CA ASN A 73 10.33 -0.21 11.01
C ASN A 73 9.22 0.19 10.03
N ILE A 74 8.53 -0.81 9.50
CA ILE A 74 7.43 -0.64 8.54
C ILE A 74 6.13 -1.09 9.19
N PHE A 75 5.13 -0.21 9.20
CA PHE A 75 3.82 -0.52 9.74
C PHE A 75 2.75 -0.48 8.65
N VAL A 76 1.91 -1.51 8.61
CA VAL A 76 0.85 -1.66 7.60
C VAL A 76 -0.49 -1.77 8.30
N ILE A 77 -1.44 -0.92 7.93
CA ILE A 77 -2.85 -1.06 8.30
C ILE A 77 -3.58 -1.65 7.09
N GLY A 78 -4.18 -2.84 7.27
CA GLY A 78 -4.76 -3.64 6.20
C GLY A 78 -3.78 -4.69 5.67
N ASN A 79 -3.89 -5.91 6.18
CA ASN A 79 -3.02 -7.02 5.76
C ASN A 79 -3.65 -7.86 4.64
N SER A 80 -4.99 -8.02 4.67
CA SER A 80 -5.69 -8.95 3.80
C SER A 80 -4.98 -10.34 3.79
N PHE A 81 -4.55 -10.83 2.63
CA PHE A 81 -3.81 -12.08 2.48
C PHE A 81 -2.29 -11.91 2.35
N GLY A 82 -1.76 -10.76 2.79
CA GLY A 82 -0.33 -10.52 2.96
C GLY A 82 0.43 -10.08 1.73
N TRP A 83 -0.22 -9.87 0.58
CA TRP A 83 0.46 -9.51 -0.67
C TRP A 83 1.43 -8.34 -0.49
N THR A 84 0.93 -7.22 0.02
CA THR A 84 1.74 -6.02 0.26
C THR A 84 2.74 -6.20 1.39
N THR A 85 2.31 -6.82 2.50
CA THR A 85 3.15 -7.05 3.68
C THR A 85 4.39 -7.88 3.34
N LEU A 86 4.21 -8.97 2.57
CA LEU A 86 5.29 -9.85 2.13
C LEU A 86 6.18 -9.17 1.08
N ALA A 87 5.57 -8.39 0.16
CA ALA A 87 6.33 -7.59 -0.80
C ALA A 87 7.27 -6.59 -0.10
N LEU A 88 6.78 -5.88 0.93
CA LEU A 88 7.59 -4.97 1.73
C LEU A 88 8.77 -5.67 2.42
N GLY A 89 8.54 -6.89 2.93
CA GLY A 89 9.61 -7.70 3.51
C GLY A 89 10.69 -8.10 2.48
N LEU A 90 10.28 -8.46 1.27
CA LEU A 90 11.21 -8.79 0.18
C LEU A 90 11.99 -7.57 -0.33
N MET A 91 11.34 -6.39 -0.38
CA MET A 91 11.99 -5.13 -0.73
C MET A 91 12.96 -4.65 0.34
N CYS A 92 12.70 -4.97 1.60
CA CYS A 92 13.41 -4.45 2.77
C CYS A 92 13.88 -5.59 3.69
N PRO A 93 14.86 -6.43 3.26
CA PRO A 93 15.21 -7.66 3.96
C PRO A 93 15.77 -7.46 5.38
N THR A 94 16.26 -6.28 5.69
CA THR A 94 16.78 -5.95 7.03
C THR A 94 15.78 -5.25 7.94
N SER A 95 14.52 -5.13 7.48
CA SER A 95 13.48 -4.39 8.18
C SER A 95 12.60 -5.32 9.02
N ARG A 96 11.93 -4.71 9.99
CA ARG A 96 10.80 -5.30 10.67
C ARG A 96 9.51 -4.76 10.03
N VAL A 97 8.65 -5.65 9.55
CA VAL A 97 7.35 -5.32 8.95
C VAL A 97 6.26 -5.86 9.85
N VAL A 98 5.45 -4.97 10.39
CA VAL A 98 4.29 -5.34 11.21
C VAL A 98 3.02 -4.87 10.52
N ALA A 99 2.12 -5.80 10.25
CA ALA A 99 0.82 -5.51 9.67
C ALA A 99 -0.31 -5.81 10.66
N ILE A 100 -1.33 -4.98 10.67
CA ILE A 100 -2.58 -5.25 11.40
C ILE A 100 -3.74 -5.40 10.45
N ASP A 101 -4.70 -6.24 10.84
CA ASP A 101 -5.98 -6.39 10.17
C ASP A 101 -7.09 -6.67 11.19
N VAL A 102 -8.24 -6.06 11.00
CA VAL A 102 -9.37 -6.22 11.91
C VAL A 102 -10.05 -7.58 11.72
N CYS A 103 -9.90 -8.18 10.55
CA CYS A 103 -10.50 -9.47 10.16
C CYS A 103 -12.02 -9.47 10.42
N TRP A 104 -12.75 -8.59 9.69
CA TRP A 104 -14.21 -8.48 9.80
C TRP A 104 -14.93 -9.79 9.50
N ARG A 105 -14.39 -10.57 8.56
CA ARG A 105 -14.90 -11.89 8.21
C ARG A 105 -14.01 -12.97 8.80
N PRO A 106 -14.58 -14.12 9.16
CA PRO A 106 -13.79 -15.25 9.72
C PRO A 106 -12.66 -15.73 8.80
N ASP A 107 -12.86 -15.71 7.49
CA ASP A 107 -11.88 -16.12 6.47
C ASP A 107 -10.66 -15.18 6.41
N GLU A 108 -10.80 -13.92 6.80
CA GLU A 108 -9.68 -12.95 6.84
C GLU A 108 -8.63 -13.30 7.90
N THR A 109 -9.01 -14.01 8.96
CA THR A 109 -8.05 -14.53 9.93
C THR A 109 -7.04 -15.49 9.28
N TYR A 110 -7.48 -16.23 8.25
CA TYR A 110 -6.60 -17.08 7.46
C TYR A 110 -5.54 -16.28 6.71
N GLY A 111 -5.85 -15.06 6.29
CA GLY A 111 -4.87 -14.14 5.71
C GLY A 111 -3.72 -13.80 6.67
N ILE A 112 -4.01 -13.60 7.96
CA ILE A 112 -2.99 -13.42 9.00
C ILE A 112 -2.09 -14.65 9.12
N GLU A 113 -2.69 -15.84 9.14
CA GLU A 113 -1.96 -17.12 9.22
C GLU A 113 -1.04 -17.34 8.01
N ILE A 114 -1.56 -17.10 6.80
CA ILE A 114 -0.79 -17.18 5.55
C ILE A 114 0.39 -16.21 5.61
N THR A 115 0.14 -14.94 5.92
CA THR A 115 1.18 -13.91 5.99
C THR A 115 2.29 -14.32 6.95
N ASN A 116 1.94 -14.78 8.15
CA ASN A 116 2.92 -15.23 9.13
C ASN A 116 3.65 -16.51 8.70
N LYS A 117 2.97 -17.45 8.03
CA LYS A 117 3.58 -18.68 7.49
C LYS A 117 4.60 -18.36 6.40
N LEU A 118 4.22 -17.53 5.43
CA LEU A 118 5.09 -17.15 4.31
C LEU A 118 6.20 -16.20 4.77
N GLY A 119 5.89 -15.29 5.68
CA GLY A 119 6.85 -14.34 6.25
C GLY A 119 8.05 -15.01 6.92
N ARG A 120 7.86 -16.19 7.53
CA ARG A 120 8.99 -16.98 8.10
C ARG A 120 10.00 -17.49 7.07
N GLN A 121 9.70 -17.38 5.77
CA GLN A 121 10.56 -17.79 4.66
C GLN A 121 11.27 -16.61 4.01
N ILE A 122 11.07 -15.41 4.53
CA ILE A 122 11.69 -14.15 4.10
C ILE A 122 12.73 -13.73 5.15
N GLU A 123 13.78 -13.04 4.73
CA GLU A 123 14.86 -12.57 5.61
C GLU A 123 14.37 -11.49 6.59
N ALA A 124 13.47 -10.61 6.14
CA ALA A 124 12.86 -9.59 6.99
C ALA A 124 12.03 -10.20 8.13
N GLU A 125 11.99 -9.51 9.26
CA GLU A 125 11.12 -9.90 10.37
C GLU A 125 9.67 -9.46 10.09
N ILE A 126 8.81 -10.42 9.69
CA ILE A 126 7.41 -10.15 9.33
C ILE A 126 6.47 -10.65 10.40
N ARG A 127 5.51 -9.82 10.78
CA ARG A 127 4.45 -10.17 11.71
C ARG A 127 3.12 -9.56 11.30
N ALA A 128 2.13 -10.38 11.02
CA ALA A 128 0.74 -9.97 10.86
C ALA A 128 -0.05 -10.28 12.14
N ILE A 129 -0.89 -9.35 12.58
CA ILE A 129 -1.59 -9.38 13.86
C ILE A 129 -3.06 -9.01 13.63
N LYS A 130 -3.98 -9.79 14.23
CA LYS A 130 -5.38 -9.36 14.29
C LYS A 130 -5.50 -8.24 15.32
N ALA A 131 -5.75 -7.02 14.83
CA ALA A 131 -5.89 -5.82 15.66
C ALA A 131 -6.70 -4.76 14.91
N LYS A 132 -7.33 -3.85 15.63
CA LYS A 132 -8.21 -2.82 15.09
C LYS A 132 -7.52 -1.46 15.09
N SER A 133 -7.45 -0.82 13.96
CA SER A 133 -7.06 0.59 13.85
C SER A 133 -8.31 1.50 13.98
N PRO A 134 -8.21 2.66 14.67
CA PRO A 134 -6.99 3.22 15.30
C PRO A 134 -6.69 2.69 16.70
N ASP A 135 -7.62 1.96 17.30
CA ASP A 135 -7.68 1.67 18.74
C ASP A 135 -6.41 0.95 19.26
N ASP A 136 -5.93 -0.06 18.53
CA ASP A 136 -4.83 -0.92 18.95
C ASP A 136 -3.45 -0.47 18.43
N VAL A 137 -3.38 0.56 17.58
CA VAL A 137 -2.13 0.97 16.87
C VAL A 137 -1.00 1.24 17.85
N SER A 138 -1.25 2.05 18.87
CA SER A 138 -0.22 2.43 19.86
C SER A 138 0.40 1.22 20.57
N ASP A 139 -0.45 0.30 21.04
CA ASP A 139 -0.01 -0.89 21.75
C ASP A 139 0.74 -1.87 20.83
N VAL A 140 0.24 -2.05 19.61
CA VAL A 140 0.92 -2.89 18.61
C VAL A 140 2.30 -2.33 18.29
N VAL A 141 2.41 -1.02 18.03
CA VAL A 141 3.70 -0.38 17.73
C VAL A 141 4.67 -0.52 18.89
N LYS A 142 4.24 -0.18 20.10
CA LYS A 142 5.06 -0.27 21.31
C LYS A 142 5.60 -1.68 21.59
N ASN A 143 4.77 -2.70 21.32
CA ASN A 143 5.12 -4.09 21.62
C ASN A 143 5.96 -4.74 20.53
N ASN A 144 6.00 -4.16 19.31
CA ASN A 144 6.67 -4.78 18.18
C ASN A 144 7.88 -4.01 17.65
N PHE A 145 7.99 -2.71 17.89
CA PHE A 145 9.12 -1.91 17.40
C PHE A 145 10.01 -1.41 18.55
N LYS A 146 11.32 -1.41 18.32
CA LYS A 146 12.31 -0.77 19.20
C LYS A 146 12.55 0.68 18.76
N GLY A 147 11.53 1.50 18.80
CA GLY A 147 11.56 2.88 18.30
C GLY A 147 10.31 3.20 17.50
N GLY A 148 10.27 4.35 16.87
CA GLY A 148 9.14 4.76 16.07
C GLY A 148 9.07 4.09 14.70
N ILE A 149 8.00 4.34 14.00
CA ILE A 149 7.76 3.85 12.63
C ILE A 149 8.51 4.75 11.62
N ASP A 150 9.14 4.16 10.62
CA ASP A 150 9.84 4.88 9.53
C ASP A 150 8.99 4.96 8.26
N LEU A 151 8.13 3.95 8.03
CA LEU A 151 7.21 3.90 6.89
C LEU A 151 5.87 3.34 7.34
N VAL A 152 4.81 4.05 7.04
CA VAL A 152 3.42 3.62 7.24
C VAL A 152 2.75 3.40 5.90
N LEU A 153 2.03 2.29 5.74
CA LEU A 153 1.03 2.11 4.70
C LEU A 153 -0.36 2.06 5.34
N ILE A 154 -1.23 2.98 4.94
CA ILE A 154 -2.63 3.06 5.37
C ILE A 154 -3.49 2.49 4.24
N ASP A 155 -3.94 1.26 4.41
CA ASP A 155 -4.73 0.48 3.46
C ASP A 155 -5.84 -0.31 4.21
N GLY A 156 -6.46 0.36 5.19
CA GLY A 156 -7.48 -0.22 6.07
C GLY A 156 -8.91 0.06 5.58
N GLY A 157 -9.76 0.57 6.47
CA GLY A 157 -11.13 0.92 6.12
C GLY A 157 -11.22 2.13 5.17
N HIS A 158 -11.90 1.94 4.04
CA HIS A 158 -11.95 2.91 2.94
C HIS A 158 -13.01 3.99 3.16
N THR A 159 -12.86 4.76 4.23
CA THR A 159 -13.69 5.96 4.51
C THR A 159 -12.81 7.15 4.88
N PRO A 160 -13.25 8.39 4.58
CA PRO A 160 -12.53 9.60 4.97
C PRO A 160 -12.21 9.67 6.47
N GLN A 161 -13.16 9.25 7.31
CA GLN A 161 -13.01 9.26 8.78
C GLN A 161 -11.95 8.25 9.23
N GLN A 162 -11.98 7.04 8.67
CA GLN A 162 -11.02 5.99 9.02
C GLN A 162 -9.61 6.38 8.55
N GLN A 163 -9.46 6.91 7.33
CA GLN A 163 -8.17 7.38 6.81
C GLN A 163 -7.52 8.41 7.75
N THR A 164 -8.31 9.39 8.22
CA THR A 164 -7.82 10.43 9.15
C THR A 164 -7.48 9.85 10.52
N ALA A 165 -8.29 8.93 11.03
CA ALA A 165 -8.06 8.27 12.31
C ALA A 165 -6.78 7.41 12.29
N ASP A 166 -6.60 6.62 11.22
CA ASP A 166 -5.43 5.77 11.02
C ASP A 166 -4.13 6.59 10.92
N PHE A 167 -4.16 7.66 10.13
CA PHE A 167 -3.03 8.58 10.04
C PHE A 167 -2.68 9.18 11.40
N THR A 168 -3.67 9.66 12.14
CA THR A 168 -3.46 10.29 13.46
C THR A 168 -2.87 9.31 14.45
N ALA A 169 -3.38 8.09 14.51
CA ALA A 169 -2.86 7.03 15.37
C ALA A 169 -1.42 6.65 15.03
N CYS A 170 -1.11 6.47 13.73
CA CYS A 170 0.24 6.16 13.30
C CYS A 170 1.22 7.30 13.57
N LYS A 171 0.81 8.55 13.32
CA LYS A 171 1.65 9.73 13.55
C LYS A 171 2.13 9.85 14.98
N SER A 172 1.30 9.49 15.96
CA SER A 172 1.66 9.52 17.39
C SER A 172 2.81 8.57 17.76
N SER A 173 3.04 7.55 16.93
CA SER A 173 4.05 6.51 17.16
C SER A 173 5.17 6.51 16.10
N ALA A 174 5.16 7.48 15.20
CA ALA A 174 6.09 7.60 14.09
C ALA A 174 7.35 8.40 14.46
N ASN A 175 8.45 8.08 13.78
CA ASN A 175 9.66 8.91 13.80
C ASN A 175 9.41 10.24 13.05
N GLU A 176 10.17 11.28 13.37
CA GLU A 176 10.09 12.59 12.68
C GLU A 176 10.33 12.47 11.17
N THR A 177 11.10 11.46 10.76
CA THR A 177 11.44 11.17 9.37
C THR A 177 10.48 10.17 8.70
N CYS A 178 9.35 9.83 9.34
CA CYS A 178 8.40 8.86 8.84
C CYS A 178 7.76 9.28 7.51
N ILE A 179 7.60 8.31 6.62
CA ILE A 179 6.85 8.46 5.37
C ILE A 179 5.51 7.75 5.49
N TYR A 180 4.45 8.41 5.02
CA TYR A 180 3.09 7.90 5.03
C TYR A 180 2.62 7.65 3.61
N LEU A 181 2.20 6.43 3.32
CA LEU A 181 1.56 6.02 2.08
C LEU A 181 0.08 5.77 2.36
N PHE A 182 -0.78 6.27 1.49
CA PHE A 182 -2.22 6.08 1.56
C PHE A 182 -2.67 5.36 0.31
N HIS A 183 -3.43 4.29 0.47
CA HIS A 183 -4.00 3.53 -0.62
C HIS A 183 -5.45 3.95 -0.88
N ASP A 184 -5.95 3.68 -2.07
CA ASP A 184 -7.35 3.87 -2.46
C ASP A 184 -7.92 5.29 -2.30
N VAL A 185 -7.05 6.30 -2.32
CA VAL A 185 -7.45 7.70 -2.07
C VAL A 185 -8.44 8.20 -3.13
N ILE A 186 -8.23 7.86 -4.42
CA ILE A 186 -9.15 8.23 -5.49
C ILE A 186 -10.30 7.23 -5.60
N ASN A 187 -10.00 5.93 -5.57
CA ASN A 187 -11.00 4.88 -5.75
C ASN A 187 -12.18 4.98 -4.77
N PHE A 188 -11.91 5.34 -3.52
CA PHE A 188 -12.92 5.46 -2.47
C PHE A 188 -13.21 6.91 -2.08
N GLN A 189 -12.93 7.88 -2.96
CA GLN A 189 -13.27 9.30 -2.79
C GLN A 189 -12.72 9.94 -1.50
N MET A 190 -11.53 9.52 -1.07
CA MET A 190 -10.85 10.01 0.14
C MET A 190 -9.90 11.19 -0.13
N VAL A 191 -10.01 11.83 -1.29
CA VAL A 191 -9.16 12.97 -1.69
C VAL A 191 -9.29 14.14 -0.73
N ASN A 192 -10.51 14.45 -0.28
CA ASN A 192 -10.74 15.59 0.61
C ASN A 192 -10.12 15.37 1.99
N SER A 193 -10.27 14.17 2.57
CA SER A 193 -9.64 13.85 3.86
C SER A 193 -8.11 13.84 3.76
N PHE A 194 -7.55 13.36 2.65
CA PHE A 194 -6.12 13.47 2.42
C PHE A 194 -5.66 14.92 2.31
N ALA A 195 -6.41 15.79 1.61
CA ALA A 195 -6.11 17.22 1.52
C ALA A 195 -6.16 17.92 2.89
N GLU A 196 -7.11 17.55 3.74
CA GLU A 196 -7.18 18.06 5.13
C GLU A 196 -5.98 17.61 5.96
N ILE A 197 -5.59 16.31 5.86
CA ILE A 197 -4.37 15.79 6.49
C ILE A 197 -3.15 16.58 6.04
N ALA A 198 -2.99 16.82 4.74
CA ALA A 198 -1.90 17.58 4.16
C ALA A 198 -1.86 19.03 4.68
N ALA A 199 -3.01 19.69 4.71
CA ALA A 199 -3.12 21.08 5.19
C ALA A 199 -2.76 21.23 6.68
N GLN A 200 -3.13 20.24 7.51
CA GLN A 200 -2.81 20.23 8.94
C GLN A 200 -1.37 19.80 9.24
N ASN A 201 -0.65 19.27 8.25
CA ASN A 201 0.72 18.77 8.40
C ASN A 201 1.68 19.42 7.40
N ASN A 202 1.70 20.74 7.35
CA ASN A 202 2.48 21.55 6.39
C ASN A 202 4.01 21.38 6.47
N HIS A 203 4.52 20.67 7.47
CA HIS A 203 5.91 20.23 7.56
C HIS A 203 6.21 19.04 6.65
N LEU A 204 5.18 18.32 6.20
CA LEU A 204 5.28 17.26 5.20
C LEU A 204 5.02 17.81 3.79
N ILE A 205 5.62 17.16 2.80
CA ILE A 205 5.26 17.29 1.38
C ILE A 205 4.25 16.20 1.08
N SER A 206 3.11 16.58 0.51
CA SER A 206 2.01 15.65 0.22
C SER A 206 1.66 15.70 -1.25
N SER A 207 1.43 14.52 -1.87
CA SER A 207 1.10 14.40 -3.28
C SER A 207 0.16 13.22 -3.53
N ILE A 208 -0.81 13.39 -4.44
CA ILE A 208 -1.61 12.28 -4.96
C ILE A 208 -0.90 11.70 -6.18
N LEU A 209 -0.82 10.38 -6.25
CA LEU A 209 -0.12 9.63 -7.29
C LEU A 209 -1.11 9.18 -8.35
N PHE A 210 -1.52 10.08 -9.22
CA PHE A 210 -2.55 9.85 -10.26
C PHE A 210 -2.21 8.74 -11.24
N ARG A 211 -0.93 8.33 -11.34
CA ARG A 211 -0.47 7.24 -12.20
C ARG A 211 -0.47 5.88 -11.50
N THR A 212 -1.15 5.79 -10.37
CA THR A 212 -1.38 4.51 -9.67
C THR A 212 -2.85 4.10 -9.81
N PRO A 213 -3.17 2.81 -9.91
CA PRO A 213 -4.54 2.33 -10.13
C PRO A 213 -5.53 2.73 -9.04
N SER A 214 -5.10 2.78 -7.79
CA SER A 214 -5.94 3.21 -6.65
C SER A 214 -5.97 4.73 -6.48
N GLY A 215 -5.08 5.46 -7.16
CA GLY A 215 -4.80 6.84 -6.85
C GLY A 215 -4.20 6.97 -5.46
N MET A 216 -3.11 6.23 -5.20
CA MET A 216 -2.35 6.34 -3.96
C MET A 216 -1.99 7.80 -3.64
N ALA A 217 -1.66 8.05 -2.38
CA ALA A 217 -1.03 9.31 -2.00
C ALA A 217 0.17 9.06 -1.09
N ILE A 218 1.05 10.05 -1.02
CA ILE A 218 2.24 10.04 -0.17
C ILE A 218 2.36 11.35 0.61
N SER A 219 2.78 11.24 1.87
CA SER A 219 3.25 12.38 2.67
C SER A 219 4.62 12.07 3.26
N TYR A 220 5.59 12.95 3.08
CA TYR A 220 6.97 12.73 3.53
C TYR A 220 7.62 14.04 4.03
N PRO A 221 8.59 13.95 4.95
CA PRO A 221 9.31 15.10 5.48
C PRO A 221 10.06 15.89 4.40
N LYS A 222 10.12 17.23 4.56
CA LYS A 222 10.78 18.14 3.62
C LYS A 222 12.26 17.79 3.36
N GLU A 223 12.93 17.19 4.31
CA GLU A 223 14.34 16.76 4.17
C GLU A 223 14.55 15.71 3.07
N TYR A 224 13.51 14.96 2.70
CA TYR A 224 13.57 13.98 1.61
C TYR A 224 13.27 14.57 0.23
N VAL A 225 12.93 15.85 0.10
CA VAL A 225 12.58 16.47 -1.20
C VAL A 225 13.67 16.21 -2.24
N GLY A 226 14.93 16.47 -1.91
CA GLY A 226 16.04 16.25 -2.84
C GLY A 226 16.24 14.80 -3.28
N LYS A 227 15.73 13.83 -2.53
CA LYS A 227 15.88 12.40 -2.82
C LYS A 227 14.63 11.81 -3.49
N LEU A 228 13.44 12.27 -3.11
CA LEU A 228 12.17 11.62 -3.48
C LEU A 228 11.40 12.37 -4.56
N SER A 229 11.58 13.69 -4.73
CA SER A 229 10.75 14.47 -5.65
C SER A 229 10.73 13.94 -7.07
N GLY A 230 11.86 13.51 -7.62
CA GLY A 230 11.92 12.94 -8.96
C GLY A 230 11.06 11.68 -9.11
N THR A 231 11.13 10.77 -8.13
CA THR A 231 10.32 9.55 -8.09
C THR A 231 8.85 9.87 -7.90
N VAL A 232 8.52 10.75 -6.94
CA VAL A 232 7.13 11.16 -6.69
C VAL A 232 6.53 11.83 -7.93
N ASN A 233 7.25 12.75 -8.55
CA ASN A 233 6.79 13.46 -9.76
C ASN A 233 6.54 12.51 -10.95
N ALA A 234 7.26 11.40 -11.05
CA ALA A 234 7.03 10.41 -12.10
C ALA A 234 5.66 9.71 -11.97
N PHE A 235 5.07 9.70 -10.78
CA PHE A 235 3.76 9.09 -10.50
C PHE A 235 2.65 10.12 -10.25
N THR A 236 2.96 11.41 -10.26
CA THR A 236 1.97 12.50 -10.15
C THR A 236 1.62 13.04 -11.53
N GLU A 237 0.48 13.73 -11.62
CA GLU A 237 0.10 14.59 -12.74
C GLU A 237 -0.46 15.91 -12.21
N SER A 238 -0.23 16.98 -12.96
CA SER A 238 -0.92 18.24 -12.66
C SER A 238 -2.36 18.21 -13.16
N ASP A 239 -3.25 18.97 -12.52
CA ASP A 239 -4.63 19.15 -12.99
C ASP A 239 -4.69 19.64 -14.43
N GLU A 240 -3.75 20.48 -14.83
CA GLU A 240 -3.62 20.99 -16.20
C GLU A 240 -3.31 19.86 -17.18
N ARG A 241 -2.34 18.99 -16.83
CA ARG A 241 -1.97 17.84 -17.67
C ARG A 241 -3.12 16.84 -17.78
N VAL A 242 -3.81 16.55 -16.67
CA VAL A 242 -4.98 15.66 -16.67
C VAL A 242 -6.07 16.22 -17.59
N ARG A 243 -6.38 17.52 -17.50
CA ARG A 243 -7.34 18.19 -18.38
C ARG A 243 -6.91 18.15 -19.85
N ALA A 244 -5.64 18.35 -20.13
CA ALA A 244 -5.09 18.27 -21.50
C ALA A 244 -5.28 16.86 -22.07
N LEU A 245 -4.93 15.82 -21.32
CA LEU A 245 -5.10 14.41 -21.72
C LEU A 245 -6.57 14.06 -21.99
N HIS A 246 -7.49 14.54 -21.14
CA HIS A 246 -8.93 14.37 -21.37
C HIS A 246 -9.40 15.06 -22.66
N SER A 247 -8.90 16.26 -22.94
CA SER A 247 -9.25 17.00 -24.17
C SER A 247 -8.72 16.29 -25.42
N GLU A 248 -7.48 15.79 -25.38
CA GLU A 248 -6.88 15.01 -26.47
C GLU A 248 -7.64 13.70 -26.71
N GLY A 249 -7.99 12.97 -25.64
CA GLY A 249 -8.74 11.73 -25.72
C GLY A 249 -10.14 11.89 -26.36
N ARG A 250 -10.81 13.01 -26.08
CA ARG A 250 -12.11 13.32 -26.72
C ARG A 250 -11.99 13.53 -28.23
N LYS A 251 -10.92 14.13 -28.70
CA LYS A 251 -10.68 14.31 -30.13
C LYS A 251 -10.51 12.98 -30.85
N ASN A 252 -9.84 12.02 -30.21
CA ASN A 252 -9.61 10.68 -30.78
C ASN A 252 -10.87 9.80 -30.85
N ILE A 253 -11.97 10.20 -30.20
CA ILE A 253 -13.27 9.49 -30.23
C ILE A 253 -14.21 10.09 -31.28
N SER A 254 -13.94 11.34 -31.71
CA SER A 254 -14.80 12.07 -32.67
C SER A 254 -14.37 11.92 -34.13
N ASP A 255 -13.29 11.23 -34.41
CA ASP A 255 -12.80 10.82 -35.72
C ASP A 255 -13.09 9.34 -35.98
#